data_0bcc4fcbc8f876b069e22e499cf7f9b6
#
_entry.id   0bcc4fcbc8f876b069e22e499cf7f9b6
#
_cell.length_a   1.000
_cell.length_b   1.000
_cell.length_c   1.000
_cell.angle_alpha   90.00
_cell.angle_beta   90.00
_cell.angle_gamma   90.00
#
_symmetry.space_group_name_H-M   'P 1'
#
loop_
_entity.id
_entity.type
_entity.pdbx_description
1 polymer ?
#
loop_
_entity_poly.entity_id
_entity_poly.type
_entity_poly.pdbx_seq_one_letter_code
_entity_poly.pdbx_strand_id
1 'polypeptide(L)'
;MQTIRTCLLIIGILSSVGTASFAQRVIEVDVCVYGGTSAGVIAAYTAEKLGKSAILIEQGKRLGGLTSGGLGYTDIGNKYAISGISRDFYRRVGKHYGKFEQWIFEPKVAEGIFLDYVKRGGFEVLFDSRLRQVRKQGQEITEIVLENSTDPSGETTIIKAKMFIDCG
;
A
#
# COMPACT_ATOMS: atom_id res chain seq x y z
N MET A 1 72.90 -22.09 -34.62
CA MET A 1 71.70 -21.30 -35.00
C MET A 1 70.49 -21.80 -34.20
N GLN A 2 70.22 -21.10 -33.12
CA GLN A 2 69.10 -21.46 -32.24
C GLN A 2 67.92 -20.49 -32.51
N THR A 3 66.80 -21.02 -32.98
CA THR A 3 65.54 -20.25 -33.18
C THR A 3 64.73 -20.27 -31.90
N ILE A 4 64.58 -19.13 -31.28
CA ILE A 4 63.78 -18.88 -30.10
C ILE A 4 62.35 -18.82 -30.57
N ARG A 5 61.47 -19.77 -30.10
CA ARG A 5 60.00 -19.72 -30.27
C ARG A 5 59.42 -18.95 -29.10
N THR A 6 58.96 -17.75 -29.37
CA THR A 6 58.22 -16.93 -28.42
C THR A 6 56.79 -17.42 -28.36
N CYS A 7 56.37 -18.06 -27.25
CA CYS A 7 54.97 -18.36 -26.97
C CYS A 7 54.29 -17.11 -26.41
N LEU A 8 53.38 -16.51 -27.17
CA LEU A 8 52.43 -15.49 -26.68
C LEU A 8 51.30 -16.14 -25.91
N LEU A 9 51.32 -15.98 -24.59
CA LEU A 9 50.20 -16.33 -23.71
C LEU A 9 49.18 -15.18 -23.77
N ILE A 10 48.05 -15.39 -24.48
CA ILE A 10 46.89 -14.49 -24.43
C ILE A 10 46.06 -14.85 -23.20
N ILE A 11 46.20 -14.05 -22.14
CA ILE A 11 45.33 -14.14 -20.95
C ILE A 11 44.02 -13.43 -21.29
N GLY A 12 43.01 -14.21 -21.62
CA GLY A 12 41.65 -13.72 -21.78
C GLY A 12 41.04 -13.37 -20.42
N ILE A 13 40.96 -12.08 -20.13
CA ILE A 13 40.19 -11.57 -18.98
C ILE A 13 38.72 -11.71 -19.32
N LEU A 14 38.06 -12.79 -18.82
CA LEU A 14 36.61 -12.89 -18.80
C LEU A 14 36.08 -11.86 -17.80
N SER A 15 35.64 -10.71 -18.30
CA SER A 15 34.87 -9.75 -17.52
C SER A 15 33.48 -10.37 -17.25
N SER A 16 33.32 -10.97 -16.08
CA SER A 16 31.99 -11.36 -15.60
C SER A 16 31.18 -10.08 -15.33
N VAL A 17 30.38 -9.66 -16.29
CA VAL A 17 29.34 -8.66 -16.07
C VAL A 17 28.32 -9.30 -15.14
N GLY A 18 28.47 -9.06 -13.83
CA GLY A 18 27.47 -9.42 -12.84
C GLY A 18 26.19 -8.65 -13.16
N THR A 19 25.20 -9.34 -13.73
CA THR A 19 23.85 -8.80 -13.77
C THR A 19 23.37 -8.70 -12.33
N ALA A 20 23.27 -7.48 -11.80
CA ALA A 20 22.62 -7.24 -10.53
C ALA A 20 21.16 -7.74 -10.67
N SER A 21 20.89 -8.94 -10.18
CA SER A 21 19.52 -9.46 -10.04
C SER A 21 18.90 -8.68 -8.88
N PHE A 22 18.16 -7.64 -9.19
CA PHE A 22 17.30 -7.01 -8.20
C PHE A 22 16.28 -8.05 -7.75
N ALA A 23 16.35 -8.44 -6.48
CA ALA A 23 15.40 -9.38 -5.89
C ALA A 23 14.03 -8.71 -5.87
N GLN A 24 13.15 -9.11 -6.78
CA GLN A 24 11.78 -8.60 -6.86
C GLN A 24 11.00 -9.10 -5.66
N ARG A 25 10.49 -8.20 -4.83
CA ARG A 25 9.64 -8.53 -3.68
C ARG A 25 8.28 -9.01 -4.17
N VAL A 26 7.85 -10.21 -3.74
CA VAL A 26 6.52 -10.75 -4.04
C VAL A 26 5.77 -10.95 -2.74
N ILE A 27 4.53 -10.44 -2.69
CA ILE A 27 3.64 -10.57 -1.55
C ILE A 27 2.34 -11.24 -2.02
N GLU A 28 1.89 -12.26 -1.30
CA GLU A 28 0.64 -12.96 -1.58
C GLU A 28 -0.35 -12.76 -0.44
N VAL A 29 -1.58 -12.34 -0.77
CA VAL A 29 -2.66 -12.09 0.19
C VAL A 29 -4.02 -12.52 -0.38
N ASP A 30 -5.04 -12.57 0.45
CA ASP A 30 -6.42 -12.79 -0.03
C ASP A 30 -6.98 -11.51 -0.69
N VAL A 31 -6.73 -10.33 -0.10
CA VAL A 31 -7.29 -9.05 -0.54
C VAL A 31 -6.20 -8.00 -0.65
N CYS A 32 -6.05 -7.42 -1.83
CA CYS A 32 -5.22 -6.25 -2.06
C CYS A 32 -6.12 -5.01 -2.20
N VAL A 33 -5.93 -4.02 -1.35
CA VAL A 33 -6.65 -2.75 -1.41
C VAL A 33 -5.70 -1.68 -1.92
N TYR A 34 -6.08 -0.99 -2.99
CA TYR A 34 -5.32 0.10 -3.59
C TYR A 34 -5.99 1.44 -3.28
N GLY A 35 -5.24 2.36 -2.68
CA GLY A 35 -5.71 3.66 -2.19
C GLY A 35 -5.93 3.66 -0.67
N GLY A 36 -5.05 4.35 0.06
CA GLY A 36 -5.10 4.51 1.53
C GLY A 36 -6.13 5.53 2.00
N THR A 37 -7.24 5.70 1.26
CA THR A 37 -8.36 6.55 1.65
C THR A 37 -9.07 6.01 2.88
N SER A 38 -10.04 6.75 3.43
CA SER A 38 -10.89 6.24 4.52
C SER A 38 -11.60 4.93 4.14
N ALA A 39 -12.04 4.81 2.88
CA ALA A 39 -12.66 3.59 2.37
C ALA A 39 -11.65 2.43 2.31
N GLY A 40 -10.45 2.68 1.80
CA GLY A 40 -9.41 1.64 1.67
C GLY A 40 -8.94 1.11 3.01
N VAL A 41 -8.70 1.97 3.99
CA VAL A 41 -8.33 1.54 5.35
C VAL A 41 -9.41 0.63 5.94
N ILE A 42 -10.69 1.01 5.80
CA ILE A 42 -11.79 0.23 6.34
C ILE A 42 -12.02 -1.07 5.56
N ALA A 43 -11.81 -1.08 4.25
CA ALA A 43 -11.87 -2.29 3.44
C ALA A 43 -10.83 -3.32 3.91
N ALA A 44 -9.56 -2.93 4.03
CA ALA A 44 -8.50 -3.80 4.53
C ALA A 44 -8.76 -4.27 5.97
N TYR A 45 -9.14 -3.34 6.86
CA TYR A 45 -9.52 -3.68 8.24
C TYR A 45 -10.66 -4.71 8.30
N THR A 46 -11.67 -4.56 7.45
CA THR A 46 -12.82 -5.49 7.42
C THR A 46 -12.41 -6.85 6.89
N ALA A 47 -11.56 -6.91 5.86
CA ALA A 47 -11.03 -8.18 5.34
C ALA A 47 -10.32 -8.97 6.45
N GLU A 48 -9.42 -8.34 7.19
CA GLU A 48 -8.74 -8.97 8.34
C GLU A 48 -9.69 -9.41 9.44
N LYS A 49 -10.69 -8.59 9.77
CA LYS A 49 -11.72 -8.95 10.74
C LYS A 49 -12.53 -10.19 10.32
N LEU A 50 -12.62 -10.46 9.05
CA LEU A 50 -13.27 -11.64 8.47
C LEU A 50 -12.31 -12.81 8.24
N GLY A 51 -11.08 -12.74 8.78
CA GLY A 51 -10.07 -13.79 8.71
C GLY A 51 -9.43 -13.93 7.33
N LYS A 52 -9.40 -12.86 6.53
CA LYS A 52 -8.71 -12.79 5.24
C LYS A 52 -7.44 -11.96 5.38
N SER A 53 -6.33 -12.46 4.86
CA SER A 53 -5.11 -11.66 4.79
C SER A 53 -5.30 -10.47 3.86
N ALA A 54 -4.89 -9.28 4.30
CA ALA A 54 -5.04 -8.06 3.52
C ALA A 54 -3.74 -7.26 3.46
N ILE A 55 -3.59 -6.50 2.38
CA ILE A 55 -2.55 -5.47 2.24
C ILE A 55 -3.18 -4.19 1.71
N LEU A 56 -2.73 -3.05 2.23
CA LEU A 56 -3.16 -1.73 1.78
C LEU A 56 -2.01 -1.03 1.06
N ILE A 57 -2.29 -0.52 -0.14
CA ILE A 57 -1.32 0.22 -0.95
C ILE A 57 -1.69 1.70 -0.92
N GLU A 58 -0.72 2.56 -0.57
CA GLU A 58 -0.90 4.00 -0.54
C GLU A 58 0.22 4.69 -1.34
N GLN A 59 -0.18 5.57 -2.27
CA GLN A 59 0.77 6.28 -3.13
C GLN A 59 1.59 7.34 -2.41
N GLY A 60 1.04 7.87 -1.33
CA GLY A 60 1.67 8.88 -0.48
C GLY A 60 2.15 8.31 0.84
N LYS A 61 2.20 9.19 1.85
CA LYS A 61 2.72 8.89 3.19
C LYS A 61 1.66 8.92 4.28
N ARG A 62 0.39 9.14 3.91
CA ARG A 62 -0.69 9.41 4.86
C ARG A 62 -1.93 8.59 4.53
N LEU A 63 -2.69 8.24 5.57
CA LEU A 63 -3.94 7.49 5.44
C LEU A 63 -5.15 8.37 5.69
N GLY A 64 -6.28 8.01 5.06
CA GLY A 64 -7.58 8.65 5.24
C GLY A 64 -8.02 9.56 4.10
N GLY A 65 -7.17 9.76 3.07
CA GLY A 65 -7.50 10.58 1.91
C GLY A 65 -7.94 11.99 2.31
N LEU A 66 -9.04 12.48 1.75
CA LEU A 66 -9.57 13.82 2.06
C LEU A 66 -9.97 13.99 3.54
N THR A 67 -10.39 12.91 4.22
CA THR A 67 -10.80 12.97 5.63
C THR A 67 -9.65 13.37 6.54
N SER A 68 -8.43 12.98 6.25
CA SER A 68 -7.21 13.39 6.98
C SER A 68 -6.37 14.42 6.22
N GLY A 69 -6.73 14.74 4.98
CA GLY A 69 -6.01 15.66 4.10
C GLY A 69 -6.37 17.14 4.23
N GLY A 70 -7.32 17.49 5.11
CA GLY A 70 -7.72 18.88 5.36
C GLY A 70 -9.22 19.15 5.40
N LEU A 71 -10.06 18.24 4.91
CA LEU A 71 -11.52 18.37 4.98
C LEU A 71 -12.06 17.84 6.30
N GLY A 72 -11.65 18.45 7.42
CA GLY A 72 -12.07 18.07 8.76
C GLY A 72 -13.47 18.54 9.17
N TYR A 73 -14.20 19.15 8.26
CA TYR A 73 -15.60 19.56 8.47
C TYR A 73 -16.51 18.61 7.71
N THR A 74 -17.26 17.76 8.44
CA THR A 74 -18.17 16.82 7.81
C THR A 74 -19.50 17.49 7.47
N ASP A 75 -19.97 17.29 6.25
CA ASP A 75 -21.32 17.67 5.84
C ASP A 75 -22.35 16.84 6.60
N ILE A 76 -23.01 17.47 7.55
CA ILE A 76 -23.98 16.81 8.42
C ILE A 76 -25.38 17.07 7.86
N GLY A 77 -25.82 16.22 6.95
CA GLY A 77 -27.24 16.17 6.60
C GLY A 77 -28.03 15.38 7.66
N ASN A 78 -28.37 14.14 7.33
CA ASN A 78 -28.96 13.22 8.29
C ASN A 78 -27.90 12.32 8.94
N LYS A 79 -27.23 12.79 9.98
CA LYS A 79 -26.22 12.02 10.71
C LYS A 79 -26.73 10.70 11.31
N TYR A 80 -28.04 10.57 11.50
CA TYR A 80 -28.63 9.35 12.04
C TYR A 80 -28.67 8.21 11.03
N ALA A 81 -28.55 8.50 9.74
CA ALA A 81 -28.38 7.48 8.70
C ALA A 81 -27.00 6.84 8.69
N ILE A 82 -26.00 7.49 9.28
CA ILE A 82 -24.64 6.96 9.35
C ILE A 82 -24.59 5.85 10.42
N SER A 83 -24.09 4.68 10.03
CA SER A 83 -24.04 3.48 10.88
C SER A 83 -22.73 2.73 10.74
N GLY A 84 -22.59 1.60 11.42
CA GLY A 84 -21.45 0.70 11.28
C GLY A 84 -20.11 1.35 11.64
N ILE A 85 -19.07 0.99 10.90
CA ILE A 85 -17.70 1.46 11.16
C ILE A 85 -17.55 2.96 10.89
N SER A 86 -18.32 3.53 9.96
CA SER A 86 -18.33 4.98 9.75
C SER A 86 -18.77 5.72 11.01
N ARG A 87 -19.79 5.23 11.71
CA ARG A 87 -20.22 5.83 12.99
C ARG A 87 -19.21 5.60 14.10
N ASP A 88 -18.54 4.43 14.13
CA ASP A 88 -17.44 4.16 15.07
C ASP A 88 -16.31 5.16 14.89
N PHE A 89 -15.97 5.56 13.64
CA PHE A 89 -14.99 6.60 13.38
C PHE A 89 -15.36 7.91 14.09
N TYR A 90 -16.58 8.43 13.92
CA TYR A 90 -17.02 9.68 14.56
C TYR A 90 -17.10 9.57 16.09
N ARG A 91 -17.36 8.39 16.63
CA ARG A 91 -17.29 8.12 18.08
C ARG A 91 -15.87 8.14 18.60
N ARG A 92 -14.91 7.62 17.85
CA ARG A 92 -13.48 7.70 18.17
C ARG A 92 -12.98 9.13 18.12
N VAL A 93 -13.41 9.90 17.10
CA VAL A 93 -13.16 11.34 17.05
C VAL A 93 -13.76 12.02 18.30
N GLY A 94 -15.01 11.73 18.63
CA GLY A 94 -15.68 12.25 19.82
C GLY A 94 -14.89 11.95 21.09
N LYS A 95 -14.44 10.71 21.25
CA LYS A 95 -13.63 10.30 22.40
C LYS A 95 -12.35 11.15 22.57
N HIS A 96 -11.68 11.49 21.45
CA HIS A 96 -10.51 12.36 21.48
C HIS A 96 -10.83 13.74 22.05
N TYR A 97 -12.01 14.30 21.75
CA TYR A 97 -12.45 15.61 22.20
C TYR A 97 -13.32 15.58 23.47
N GLY A 98 -13.39 14.44 24.17
CA GLY A 98 -14.21 14.29 25.38
C GLY A 98 -15.74 14.33 25.11
N LYS A 99 -16.17 13.94 23.90
CA LYS A 99 -17.57 13.94 23.45
C LYS A 99 -18.01 12.54 23.05
N PHE A 100 -19.32 12.29 23.03
CA PHE A 100 -19.87 11.01 22.55
C PHE A 100 -19.61 10.79 21.05
N GLU A 101 -19.83 11.81 20.24
CA GLU A 101 -19.53 11.85 18.80
C GLU A 101 -19.05 13.27 18.43
N GLN A 102 -18.14 13.37 17.46
CA GLN A 102 -17.67 14.66 16.95
C GLN A 102 -17.52 14.56 15.43
N TRP A 103 -18.02 15.58 14.72
CA TRP A 103 -18.16 15.62 13.28
C TRP A 103 -17.25 16.67 12.61
N ILE A 104 -16.60 17.47 13.41
CA ILE A 104 -15.60 18.45 13.02
C ILE A 104 -14.32 18.09 13.77
N PHE A 105 -13.23 17.95 13.07
CA PHE A 105 -12.00 17.43 13.66
C PHE A 105 -10.74 17.87 12.90
N GLU A 106 -9.63 17.81 13.57
CA GLU A 106 -8.32 18.07 12.99
C GLU A 106 -7.86 16.89 12.13
N PRO A 107 -7.20 17.15 10.97
CA PRO A 107 -6.67 16.09 10.09
C PRO A 107 -5.81 15.05 10.80
N LYS A 108 -4.92 15.49 11.71
CA LYS A 108 -4.04 14.60 12.48
C LYS A 108 -4.82 13.63 13.38
N VAL A 109 -5.98 14.05 13.91
CA VAL A 109 -6.83 13.19 14.74
C VAL A 109 -7.46 12.11 13.89
N ALA A 110 -7.98 12.47 12.70
CA ALA A 110 -8.51 11.51 11.75
C ALA A 110 -7.46 10.48 11.32
N GLU A 111 -6.27 10.94 10.92
CA GLU A 111 -5.16 10.06 10.53
C GLU A 111 -4.77 9.11 11.66
N GLY A 112 -4.67 9.60 12.90
CA GLY A 112 -4.36 8.77 14.05
C GLY A 112 -5.39 7.66 14.28
N ILE A 113 -6.68 7.91 13.98
CA ILE A 113 -7.73 6.91 14.05
C ILE A 113 -7.58 5.87 12.93
N PHE A 114 -7.23 6.27 11.70
CA PHE A 114 -6.96 5.33 10.61
C PHE A 114 -5.75 4.46 10.89
N LEU A 115 -4.67 5.02 11.44
CA LEU A 115 -3.51 4.25 11.90
C LEU A 115 -3.86 3.26 13.03
N ASP A 116 -4.81 3.61 13.92
CA ASP A 116 -5.32 2.68 14.94
C ASP A 116 -6.10 1.52 14.31
N TYR A 117 -6.87 1.75 13.25
CA TYR A 117 -7.52 0.66 12.50
C TYR A 117 -6.48 -0.27 11.86
N VAL A 118 -5.42 0.26 11.25
CA VAL A 118 -4.31 -0.55 10.70
C VAL A 118 -3.68 -1.41 11.79
N LYS A 119 -3.33 -0.79 12.91
CA LYS A 119 -2.72 -1.49 14.06
C LYS A 119 -3.61 -2.60 14.61
N ARG A 120 -4.91 -2.36 14.73
CA ARG A 120 -5.89 -3.34 15.24
C ARG A 120 -6.22 -4.43 14.25
N GLY A 121 -6.17 -4.14 12.95
CA GLY A 121 -6.31 -5.11 11.89
C GLY A 121 -5.08 -5.99 11.75
N GLY A 122 -3.91 -5.43 11.99
CA GLY A 122 -2.63 -6.15 11.87
C GLY A 122 -2.16 -6.32 10.43
N PHE A 123 -2.73 -5.59 9.47
CA PHE A 123 -2.34 -5.67 8.08
C PHE A 123 -1.19 -4.71 7.72
N GLU A 124 -0.44 -5.09 6.71
CA GLU A 124 0.66 -4.27 6.17
C GLU A 124 0.12 -3.12 5.32
N VAL A 125 0.77 -1.95 5.41
CA VAL A 125 0.56 -0.82 4.51
C VAL A 125 1.85 -0.54 3.77
N LEU A 126 1.79 -0.53 2.44
CA LEU A 126 2.89 -0.08 1.59
C LEU A 126 2.65 1.38 1.22
N PHE A 127 3.37 2.26 1.91
CA PHE A 127 3.43 3.69 1.59
C PHE A 127 4.37 3.96 0.41
N ASP A 128 4.28 5.17 -0.15
CA ASP A 128 5.09 5.61 -1.28
C ASP A 128 5.06 4.60 -2.46
N SER A 129 3.93 3.91 -2.64
CA SER A 129 3.81 2.81 -3.59
C SER A 129 2.67 3.07 -4.57
N ARG A 130 2.99 3.20 -5.85
CA ARG A 130 2.00 3.43 -6.91
C ARG A 130 1.93 2.28 -7.89
N LEU A 131 0.77 2.14 -8.51
CA LEU A 131 0.53 1.14 -9.54
C LEU A 131 1.34 1.45 -10.79
N ARG A 132 2.19 0.50 -11.20
CA ARG A 132 2.94 0.54 -12.45
C ARG A 132 2.28 -0.30 -13.55
N GLN A 133 1.82 -1.51 -13.20
CA GLN A 133 1.26 -2.47 -14.14
C GLN A 133 0.22 -3.36 -13.48
N VAL A 134 -0.80 -3.72 -14.25
CA VAL A 134 -1.78 -4.76 -13.89
C VAL A 134 -1.55 -5.97 -14.80
N ARG A 135 -1.52 -7.16 -14.22
CA ARG A 135 -1.46 -8.42 -14.96
C ARG A 135 -2.76 -9.20 -14.79
N LYS A 136 -3.25 -9.71 -15.88
CA LYS A 136 -4.56 -10.40 -15.97
C LYS A 136 -4.41 -11.77 -16.59
N GLN A 137 -5.27 -12.68 -16.16
CA GLN A 137 -5.51 -13.95 -16.84
C GLN A 137 -6.99 -13.98 -17.27
N GLY A 138 -7.22 -13.83 -18.57
CA GLY A 138 -8.57 -13.61 -19.07
C GLY A 138 -9.17 -12.30 -18.57
N GLN A 139 -10.26 -12.36 -17.81
CA GLN A 139 -10.93 -11.20 -17.22
C GLN A 139 -10.50 -10.94 -15.76
N GLU A 140 -9.77 -11.85 -15.16
CA GLU A 140 -9.35 -11.73 -13.76
C GLU A 140 -8.01 -11.02 -13.62
N ILE A 141 -7.91 -10.08 -12.69
CA ILE A 141 -6.64 -9.50 -12.24
C ILE A 141 -5.99 -10.53 -11.32
N THR A 142 -4.78 -10.98 -11.67
CA THR A 142 -4.04 -11.97 -10.89
C THR A 142 -2.95 -11.35 -10.04
N GLU A 143 -2.36 -10.26 -10.54
CA GLU A 143 -1.33 -9.54 -9.82
C GLU A 143 -1.22 -8.08 -10.28
N ILE A 144 -0.68 -7.25 -9.41
CA ILE A 144 -0.27 -5.88 -9.72
C ILE A 144 1.22 -5.72 -9.45
N VAL A 145 1.86 -4.86 -10.23
CA VAL A 145 3.24 -4.46 -10.04
C VAL A 145 3.26 -3.04 -9.53
N LEU A 146 3.91 -2.83 -8.41
CA LEU A 146 4.08 -1.53 -7.78
C LEU A 146 5.51 -1.03 -7.99
N GLU A 147 5.64 0.28 -8.10
CA GLU A 147 6.90 1.00 -8.04
C GLU A 147 6.87 2.04 -6.92
N ASN A 148 8.03 2.49 -6.48
CA ASN A 148 8.09 3.59 -5.53
C ASN A 148 7.59 4.89 -6.18
N SER A 149 6.71 5.63 -5.49
CA SER A 149 6.11 6.86 -6.03
C SER A 149 7.12 7.99 -6.23
N THR A 150 8.21 8.00 -5.45
CA THR A 150 9.24 9.05 -5.46
C THR A 150 10.49 8.62 -6.23
N ASP A 151 10.76 7.32 -6.36
CA ASP A 151 11.87 6.75 -7.13
C ASP A 151 11.40 5.58 -8.00
N PRO A 152 10.88 5.85 -9.20
CA PRO A 152 10.39 4.81 -10.11
C PRO A 152 11.49 3.91 -10.71
N SER A 153 12.76 4.28 -10.55
CA SER A 153 13.90 3.50 -11.03
C SER A 153 14.32 2.38 -10.08
N GLY A 154 13.76 2.38 -8.85
CA GLY A 154 14.04 1.41 -7.80
C GLY A 154 13.40 0.04 -8.01
N GLU A 155 13.48 -0.76 -6.97
CA GLU A 155 12.89 -2.10 -6.95
C GLU A 155 11.36 -2.05 -7.08
N THR A 156 10.81 -3.03 -7.80
CA THR A 156 9.36 -3.20 -7.91
C THR A 156 8.86 -4.27 -6.95
N THR A 157 7.63 -4.08 -6.45
CA THR A 157 6.93 -5.08 -5.63
C THR A 157 5.77 -5.66 -6.42
N ILE A 158 5.66 -6.97 -6.45
CA ILE A 158 4.50 -7.68 -7.02
C ILE A 158 3.55 -8.05 -5.88
N ILE A 159 2.29 -7.69 -6.03
CA ILE A 159 1.23 -8.17 -5.15
C ILE A 159 0.35 -9.16 -5.93
N LYS A 160 0.24 -10.36 -5.42
CA LYS A 160 -0.72 -11.36 -5.88
C LYS A 160 -1.86 -11.44 -4.89
N ALA A 161 -3.07 -11.37 -5.38
CA ALA A 161 -4.26 -11.44 -4.53
C ALA A 161 -5.40 -12.17 -5.23
N LYS A 162 -6.30 -12.74 -4.41
CA LYS A 162 -7.55 -13.34 -4.90
C LYS A 162 -8.58 -12.27 -5.27
N MET A 163 -8.49 -11.10 -4.62
CA MET A 163 -9.36 -9.96 -4.85
C MET A 163 -8.59 -8.66 -4.78
N PHE A 164 -8.89 -7.75 -5.70
CA PHE A 164 -8.38 -6.39 -5.75
C PHE A 164 -9.53 -5.41 -5.55
N ILE A 165 -9.35 -4.44 -4.66
CA ILE A 165 -10.32 -3.38 -4.37
C ILE A 165 -9.63 -2.05 -4.66
N ASP A 166 -10.20 -1.25 -5.55
CA ASP A 166 -9.75 0.12 -5.83
C ASP A 166 -10.54 1.10 -4.97
N CYS A 167 -9.81 1.87 -4.18
CA CYS A 167 -10.32 2.90 -3.25
C CYS A 167 -9.62 4.25 -3.46
N GLY A 168 -8.91 4.42 -4.60
CA GLY A 168 -8.18 5.63 -4.96
C GLY A 168 -9.05 6.75 -5.52
#